data_8434ddc05a70c8a2d61d0a8e19209a92
#
_entry.id   8434ddc05a70c8a2d61d0a8e19209a92
#
_cell.length_a   1.000
_cell.length_b   1.000
_cell.length_c   1.000
_cell.angle_alpha   90.00
_cell.angle_beta   90.00
_cell.angle_gamma   90.00
#
_symmetry.space_group_name_H-M   'P 1'
#
loop_
_entity.id
_entity.type
_entity.pdbx_description
1 polymer ?
#
loop_
_entity_poly.entity_id
_entity_poly.type
_entity_poly.pdbx_seq_one_letter_code
_entity_poly.pdbx_strand_id
1 'polypeptide(L)'
;MKPPSPAVSEKGGEPGIQAVPLHVRVIATRIDRRCHNWSVIQLLTTRFTYRDEGGWRERLAAGEFTIDGNPASPEDILLEGMTLQYHPSDLQEPEVDLHYSVCYEDDALLVIDKSGDLPVHPAGVFYYHTLWYLLAEKYGTIHPVNRLDRETSGLLVVARTPDAAAKLAADSWQKEYFALVHGHFTEVMDAEGSLVRDTASPVRRKRKYIHGGTEGESCRTLLMPEQLFQTHSLVKAKLFTGRMHQIRATLYSLGYPLVGDKLYGVDDTLFIKRAKEGSLTEDDYQKLGMKRQALHSAVLTFRHPETGQEMTFHSPLPEDIRRACR
;
A
#
# COMPACT_ATOMS: atom_id res chain seq x y z
N MET A 1 10.37 -47.91 -0.34
CA MET A 1 10.99 -47.07 0.69
C MET A 1 10.37 -45.67 0.60
N LYS A 2 9.62 -45.28 1.61
CA LYS A 2 9.07 -43.92 1.73
C LYS A 2 10.17 -42.97 2.27
N PRO A 3 10.31 -41.73 1.79
CA PRO A 3 11.19 -40.77 2.43
C PRO A 3 10.57 -40.25 3.73
N PRO A 4 11.38 -39.87 4.73
CA PRO A 4 10.91 -39.45 6.03
C PRO A 4 10.35 -38.01 6.00
N SER A 5 9.25 -37.81 6.74
CA SER A 5 8.65 -36.49 7.03
C SER A 5 9.60 -35.63 7.85
N PRO A 6 9.68 -34.31 7.61
CA PRO A 6 10.43 -33.43 8.51
C PRO A 6 9.63 -33.17 9.80
N ALA A 7 10.33 -33.28 10.92
CA ALA A 7 9.81 -33.03 12.26
C ALA A 7 9.45 -31.54 12.46
N VAL A 8 8.24 -31.30 12.95
CA VAL A 8 7.77 -30.02 13.47
C VAL A 8 8.44 -29.81 14.82
N SER A 9 9.30 -28.81 14.96
CA SER A 9 9.77 -28.34 16.25
C SER A 9 8.88 -27.18 16.70
N GLU A 10 7.94 -27.48 17.60
CA GLU A 10 7.31 -26.48 18.45
C GLU A 10 8.37 -25.88 19.39
N LYS A 11 8.66 -24.59 19.25
CA LYS A 11 9.10 -23.74 20.33
C LYS A 11 8.36 -22.41 20.22
N GLY A 12 7.24 -22.33 20.95
CA GLY A 12 6.63 -21.09 21.33
C GLY A 12 7.60 -20.29 22.22
N GLY A 13 7.99 -19.13 21.75
CA GLY A 13 8.58 -18.05 22.51
C GLY A 13 7.86 -16.82 22.03
N GLU A 14 7.04 -16.19 22.89
CA GLU A 14 6.54 -14.85 22.64
C GLU A 14 7.74 -13.93 22.35
N PRO A 15 7.79 -13.22 21.24
CA PRO A 15 8.80 -12.19 21.07
C PRO A 15 8.42 -11.03 22.00
N GLY A 16 9.12 -10.94 23.14
CA GLY A 16 9.12 -9.73 23.94
C GLY A 16 9.46 -8.55 23.02
N ILE A 17 8.62 -7.51 23.09
CA ILE A 17 8.84 -6.24 22.41
C ILE A 17 10.17 -5.68 22.93
N GLN A 18 11.26 -6.00 22.26
CA GLN A 18 12.52 -5.28 22.44
C GLN A 18 12.29 -3.87 21.86
N ALA A 19 12.47 -2.87 22.71
CA ALA A 19 12.50 -1.48 22.29
C ALA A 19 13.53 -1.35 21.15
N VAL A 20 13.04 -1.15 19.93
CA VAL A 20 13.87 -0.90 18.75
C VAL A 20 14.63 0.38 19.01
N PRO A 21 15.98 0.43 18.84
CA PRO A 21 16.71 1.66 18.97
C PRO A 21 16.09 2.71 18.03
N LEU A 22 15.76 3.87 18.55
CA LEU A 22 15.29 5.03 17.82
C LEU A 22 16.34 5.44 16.77
N HIS A 23 16.36 4.78 15.63
CA HIS A 23 16.97 5.34 14.43
C HIS A 23 16.09 6.51 14.03
N VAL A 24 16.54 7.71 14.36
CA VAL A 24 15.81 8.95 14.10
C VAL A 24 15.44 8.97 12.61
N ARG A 25 14.14 8.88 12.32
CA ARG A 25 13.64 9.01 10.96
C ARG A 25 14.06 10.36 10.41
N VAL A 26 14.87 10.37 9.35
CA VAL A 26 15.22 11.58 8.63
C VAL A 26 14.44 11.59 7.32
N ILE A 27 13.59 12.61 7.14
CA ILE A 27 12.87 12.84 5.89
C ILE A 27 13.61 13.91 5.12
N ALA A 28 14.37 13.49 4.09
CA ALA A 28 15.12 14.41 3.24
C ALA A 28 14.28 14.84 2.02
N THR A 29 14.21 16.13 1.78
CA THR A 29 13.58 16.73 0.60
C THR A 29 14.62 17.55 -0.16
N ARG A 30 15.03 17.07 -1.34
CA ARG A 30 15.88 17.85 -2.21
C ARG A 30 15.06 18.96 -2.89
N ILE A 31 15.57 20.17 -2.85
CA ILE A 31 14.91 21.34 -3.41
C ILE A 31 15.11 21.36 -4.91
N ASP A 32 14.00 21.31 -5.64
CA ASP A 32 13.97 21.42 -7.10
C ASP A 32 13.73 22.87 -7.56
N ARG A 33 13.87 23.11 -8.87
CA ARG A 33 13.70 24.43 -9.47
C ARG A 33 12.33 25.08 -9.18
N ARG A 34 11.27 24.30 -8.91
CA ARG A 34 9.92 24.81 -8.63
C ARG A 34 9.82 25.45 -7.24
N CYS A 35 10.70 25.05 -6.33
CA CYS A 35 10.74 25.55 -4.96
C CYS A 35 11.95 26.48 -4.71
N HIS A 36 12.68 26.84 -5.78
CA HIS A 36 13.75 27.82 -5.70
C HIS A 36 13.21 29.18 -5.22
N ASN A 37 13.88 29.80 -4.27
CA ASN A 37 13.49 31.06 -3.60
C ASN A 37 12.22 30.95 -2.73
N TRP A 38 11.72 29.76 -2.42
CA TRP A 38 10.69 29.62 -1.41
C TRP A 38 11.30 29.70 0.00
N SER A 39 10.53 30.23 0.96
CA SER A 39 10.90 30.05 2.37
C SER A 39 10.60 28.61 2.82
N VAL A 40 11.28 28.16 3.89
CA VAL A 40 11.04 26.84 4.50
C VAL A 40 9.56 26.69 4.84
N ILE A 41 8.95 27.69 5.51
CA ILE A 41 7.55 27.61 5.89
C ILE A 41 6.61 27.55 4.68
N GLN A 42 6.92 28.27 3.59
CA GLN A 42 6.16 28.21 2.34
C GLN A 42 6.22 26.81 1.71
N LEU A 43 7.38 26.16 1.73
CA LEU A 43 7.53 24.79 1.24
C LEU A 43 6.68 23.82 2.08
N LEU A 44 6.78 23.92 3.41
CA LEU A 44 6.09 23.02 4.33
C LEU A 44 4.56 23.14 4.20
N THR A 45 4.01 24.34 4.19
CA THR A 45 2.57 24.57 4.08
C THR A 45 1.99 24.22 2.72
N THR A 46 2.80 24.33 1.65
CA THR A 46 2.35 24.02 0.27
C THR A 46 2.43 22.54 -0.06
N ARG A 47 3.50 21.86 0.35
CA ARG A 47 3.75 20.44 -0.01
C ARG A 47 3.28 19.45 1.04
N PHE A 48 3.32 19.83 2.32
CA PHE A 48 3.05 18.94 3.45
C PHE A 48 1.83 19.43 4.23
N THR A 49 0.68 19.39 3.58
CA THR A 49 -0.59 19.96 4.06
C THR A 49 -1.27 19.16 5.19
N TYR A 50 -0.59 18.17 5.77
CA TYR A 50 -1.08 17.39 6.91
C TYR A 50 -0.89 18.09 8.27
N ARG A 51 -0.16 19.23 8.31
CA ARG A 51 -0.08 20.18 9.43
C ARG A 51 -0.41 21.57 8.92
N ASP A 52 -0.94 22.40 9.80
CA ASP A 52 -1.10 23.83 9.54
C ASP A 52 0.23 24.59 9.73
N GLU A 53 0.25 25.88 9.45
CA GLU A 53 1.44 26.70 9.58
C GLU A 53 1.94 26.78 11.02
N GLY A 54 1.03 26.90 12.00
CA GLY A 54 1.38 26.94 13.42
C GLY A 54 2.13 25.70 13.86
N GLY A 55 1.61 24.51 13.51
CA GLY A 55 2.26 23.25 13.82
C GLY A 55 3.62 23.08 13.15
N TRP A 56 3.82 23.62 11.93
CA TRP A 56 5.16 23.60 11.31
C TRP A 56 6.14 24.55 11.98
N ARG A 57 5.69 25.75 12.41
CA ARG A 57 6.53 26.69 13.14
C ARG A 57 6.98 26.14 14.50
N GLU A 58 6.11 25.41 15.20
CA GLU A 58 6.47 24.72 16.45
C GLU A 58 7.59 23.71 16.23
N ARG A 59 7.53 22.90 15.16
CA ARG A 59 8.55 21.90 14.85
C ARG A 59 9.89 22.53 14.43
N LEU A 60 9.84 23.63 13.69
CA LEU A 60 11.05 24.41 13.36
C LEU A 60 11.69 24.99 14.62
N ALA A 61 10.88 25.56 15.52
CA ALA A 61 11.34 26.08 16.80
C ALA A 61 11.92 24.98 17.72
N ALA A 62 11.39 23.75 17.63
CA ALA A 62 11.92 22.57 18.33
C ALA A 62 13.25 22.05 17.75
N GLY A 63 13.76 22.65 16.66
CA GLY A 63 15.02 22.23 16.03
C GLY A 63 14.94 20.96 15.21
N GLU A 64 13.73 20.55 14.81
CA GLU A 64 13.51 19.32 14.08
C GLU A 64 13.87 19.42 12.58
N PHE A 65 14.32 20.58 12.11
CA PHE A 65 14.66 20.79 10.70
C PHE A 65 16.10 21.27 10.52
N THR A 66 16.74 20.75 9.47
CA THR A 66 18.06 21.23 9.03
C THR A 66 18.06 21.46 7.51
N ILE A 67 18.84 22.44 7.05
CA ILE A 67 19.18 22.65 5.65
C ILE A 67 20.66 22.33 5.49
N ASP A 68 20.99 21.32 4.68
CA ASP A 68 22.37 20.82 4.44
C ASP A 68 23.14 20.63 5.77
N GLY A 69 22.44 20.11 6.81
CA GLY A 69 22.99 19.81 8.13
C GLY A 69 22.96 20.98 9.13
N ASN A 70 22.60 22.21 8.73
CA ASN A 70 22.48 23.36 9.63
C ASN A 70 21.02 23.55 10.08
N PRO A 71 20.77 23.98 11.34
CA PRO A 71 19.41 24.25 11.81
C PRO A 71 18.67 25.20 10.88
N ALA A 72 17.41 24.88 10.60
CA ALA A 72 16.56 25.65 9.70
C ALA A 72 15.56 26.53 10.47
N SER A 73 15.35 27.75 9.98
CA SER A 73 14.33 28.67 10.44
C SER A 73 13.17 28.82 9.44
N PRO A 74 11.97 29.24 9.88
CA PRO A 74 10.80 29.32 8.99
C PRO A 74 11.02 30.20 7.76
N GLU A 75 11.78 31.28 7.92
CA GLU A 75 12.01 32.30 6.88
C GLU A 75 13.26 32.05 6.03
N ASP A 76 14.03 31.00 6.31
CA ASP A 76 15.21 30.65 5.50
C ASP A 76 14.81 30.35 4.06
N ILE A 77 15.59 30.91 3.13
CA ILE A 77 15.33 30.78 1.70
C ILE A 77 16.00 29.53 1.15
N LEU A 78 15.20 28.71 0.48
CA LEU A 78 15.61 27.46 -0.13
C LEU A 78 16.10 27.70 -1.56
N LEU A 79 17.33 27.26 -1.86
CA LEU A 79 17.88 27.29 -3.20
C LEU A 79 17.85 25.91 -3.85
N GLU A 80 17.75 25.85 -5.16
CA GLU A 80 17.82 24.60 -5.92
C GLU A 80 19.10 23.82 -5.57
N GLY A 81 18.94 22.51 -5.31
CA GLY A 81 20.02 21.63 -4.91
C GLY A 81 20.23 21.47 -3.41
N MET A 82 19.74 22.40 -2.57
CA MET A 82 19.73 22.23 -1.12
C MET A 82 18.89 21.03 -0.70
N THR A 83 19.19 20.47 0.47
CA THR A 83 18.42 19.39 1.09
C THR A 83 17.84 19.85 2.41
N LEU A 84 16.50 19.97 2.48
CA LEU A 84 15.79 20.16 3.73
C LEU A 84 15.58 18.78 4.36
N GLN A 85 16.04 18.60 5.61
CA GLN A 85 15.87 17.40 6.40
C GLN A 85 14.94 17.67 7.58
N TYR A 86 14.00 16.78 7.80
CA TYR A 86 13.07 16.80 8.94
C TYR A 86 13.36 15.59 9.83
N HIS A 87 13.59 15.84 11.11
CA HIS A 87 13.91 14.87 12.16
C HIS A 87 12.76 14.85 13.19
N PRO A 88 11.62 14.20 12.91
CA PRO A 88 10.49 14.20 13.83
C PRO A 88 10.84 13.54 15.17
N SER A 89 10.69 14.27 16.28
CA SER A 89 10.99 13.79 17.62
C SER A 89 9.85 13.02 18.28
N ASP A 90 8.61 13.20 17.79
CA ASP A 90 7.38 12.68 18.42
C ASP A 90 6.47 11.90 17.46
N LEU A 91 7.01 11.35 16.40
CA LEU A 91 6.21 10.62 15.42
C LEU A 91 5.69 9.30 16.03
N GLN A 92 4.49 9.35 16.60
CA GLN A 92 3.76 8.13 16.94
C GLN A 92 3.12 7.58 15.66
N GLU A 93 3.60 6.41 15.23
CA GLU A 93 2.99 5.72 14.11
C GLU A 93 1.72 4.99 14.59
N PRO A 94 0.61 5.07 13.83
CA PRO A 94 -0.55 4.27 14.15
C PRO A 94 -0.23 2.79 14.18
N GLU A 95 -0.91 2.05 15.04
CA GLU A 95 -0.84 0.60 15.06
C GLU A 95 -1.31 0.02 13.72
N VAL A 96 -0.65 -1.05 13.30
CA VAL A 96 -0.97 -1.84 12.12
C VAL A 96 -0.77 -3.32 12.42
N ASP A 97 -1.29 -4.18 11.58
CA ASP A 97 -1.00 -5.62 11.66
C ASP A 97 0.36 -5.91 11.01
N LEU A 98 1.41 -6.04 11.83
CA LEU A 98 2.78 -6.27 11.38
C LEU A 98 3.02 -7.69 10.84
N HIS A 99 2.01 -8.56 10.78
CA HIS A 99 2.18 -9.94 10.35
C HIS A 99 2.42 -10.04 8.84
N TYR A 100 3.40 -10.84 8.50
CA TYR A 100 3.66 -11.32 7.15
C TYR A 100 4.32 -12.70 7.20
N SER A 101 4.20 -13.46 6.15
CA SER A 101 4.95 -14.72 6.00
C SER A 101 5.81 -14.68 4.74
N VAL A 102 6.96 -15.38 4.81
CA VAL A 102 7.86 -15.56 3.67
C VAL A 102 7.49 -16.88 3.00
N CYS A 103 6.88 -16.80 1.81
CA CYS A 103 6.47 -17.96 1.02
C CYS A 103 7.63 -18.58 0.23
N TYR A 104 8.61 -17.74 -0.12
CA TYR A 104 9.81 -18.15 -0.83
C TYR A 104 10.95 -17.18 -0.54
N GLU A 105 12.18 -17.71 -0.47
CA GLU A 105 13.40 -16.94 -0.24
C GLU A 105 14.59 -17.59 -0.96
N ASP A 106 15.35 -16.77 -1.68
CA ASP A 106 16.68 -17.09 -2.18
C ASP A 106 17.59 -15.85 -2.23
N ASP A 107 18.72 -15.91 -2.92
CA ASP A 107 19.68 -14.81 -3.02
C ASP A 107 19.17 -13.65 -3.90
N ALA A 108 18.21 -13.90 -4.80
CA ALA A 108 17.69 -12.92 -5.74
C ALA A 108 16.41 -12.23 -5.27
N LEU A 109 15.51 -12.95 -4.59
CA LEU A 109 14.17 -12.45 -4.26
C LEU A 109 13.53 -13.09 -3.01
N LEU A 110 12.51 -12.41 -2.51
CA LEU A 110 11.55 -12.90 -1.51
C LEU A 110 10.14 -12.85 -2.11
N VAL A 111 9.32 -13.86 -1.83
CA VAL A 111 7.88 -13.79 -2.03
C VAL A 111 7.20 -13.74 -0.66
N ILE A 112 6.45 -12.69 -0.45
CA ILE A 112 5.83 -12.37 0.85
C ILE A 112 4.32 -12.47 0.73
N ASP A 113 3.68 -13.09 1.71
CA ASP A 113 2.25 -12.99 1.96
C ASP A 113 2.02 -11.99 3.09
N LYS A 114 1.44 -10.83 2.76
CA LYS A 114 1.29 -9.67 3.64
C LYS A 114 -0.09 -9.65 4.28
N SER A 115 -0.17 -9.28 5.55
CA SER A 115 -1.45 -8.99 6.23
C SER A 115 -2.25 -7.87 5.55
N GLY A 116 -3.51 -7.76 5.91
CA GLY A 116 -4.44 -6.77 5.35
C GLY A 116 -4.39 -5.38 5.98
N ASP A 117 -3.44 -5.07 6.84
CA ASP A 117 -3.28 -3.72 7.42
C ASP A 117 -1.82 -3.36 7.65
N LEU A 118 -0.96 -3.62 6.68
CA LEU A 118 0.46 -3.30 6.71
C LEU A 118 0.83 -2.49 5.47
N PRO A 119 1.28 -1.23 5.59
CA PRO A 119 1.83 -0.48 4.47
C PRO A 119 3.06 -1.18 3.88
N VAL A 120 3.20 -1.19 2.56
CA VAL A 120 4.39 -1.80 1.93
C VAL A 120 5.61 -0.90 2.05
N HIS A 121 5.44 0.42 1.85
CA HIS A 121 6.53 1.41 1.85
C HIS A 121 6.29 2.52 2.86
N PRO A 122 7.35 3.18 3.35
CA PRO A 122 7.24 4.42 4.09
C PRO A 122 6.43 5.47 3.33
N ALA A 123 5.35 5.95 3.95
CA ALA A 123 4.50 6.99 3.40
C ALA A 123 3.68 7.68 4.50
N GLY A 124 3.57 9.01 4.44
CA GLY A 124 2.85 9.79 5.43
C GLY A 124 3.43 9.60 6.83
N VAL A 125 2.60 9.13 7.76
CA VAL A 125 3.01 8.88 9.15
C VAL A 125 3.72 7.54 9.35
N PHE A 126 3.67 6.63 8.40
CA PHE A 126 4.25 5.28 8.50
C PHE A 126 5.69 5.25 8.01
N TYR A 127 6.58 4.69 8.81
CA TYR A 127 7.97 4.38 8.49
C TYR A 127 8.39 3.02 9.06
N TYR A 128 8.40 2.91 10.40
CA TYR A 128 8.74 1.67 11.10
C TYR A 128 7.66 0.59 10.95
N HIS A 129 6.41 1.01 10.94
CA HIS A 129 5.25 0.15 10.72
C HIS A 129 5.01 -0.07 9.22
N THR A 130 6.06 -0.48 8.48
CA THR A 130 5.99 -0.82 7.05
C THR A 130 6.68 -2.14 6.76
N LEU A 131 6.17 -2.89 5.81
CA LEU A 131 6.80 -4.14 5.38
C LEU A 131 8.24 -3.91 4.92
N TRP A 132 8.49 -2.80 4.22
CA TRP A 132 9.85 -2.42 3.79
C TRP A 132 10.81 -2.31 4.98
N TYR A 133 10.41 -1.64 6.06
CA TYR A 133 11.26 -1.49 7.24
C TYR A 133 11.53 -2.84 7.91
N LEU A 134 10.48 -3.64 8.14
CA LEU A 134 10.59 -4.96 8.77
C LEU A 134 11.51 -5.89 7.98
N LEU A 135 11.42 -5.87 6.64
CA LEU A 135 12.29 -6.67 5.78
C LEU A 135 13.71 -6.11 5.73
N ALA A 136 13.89 -4.78 5.69
CA ALA A 136 15.21 -4.15 5.67
C ALA A 136 16.01 -4.43 6.96
N GLU A 137 15.35 -4.46 8.12
CA GLU A 137 15.96 -4.86 9.39
C GLU A 137 16.51 -6.30 9.34
N LYS A 138 15.78 -7.21 8.68
CA LYS A 138 16.15 -8.63 8.60
C LYS A 138 17.13 -8.94 7.46
N TYR A 139 16.94 -8.32 6.31
CA TYR A 139 17.61 -8.69 5.05
C TYR A 139 18.56 -7.61 4.51
N GLY A 140 18.63 -6.44 5.17
CA GLY A 140 19.40 -5.31 4.66
C GLY A 140 18.70 -4.59 3.50
N THR A 141 19.46 -4.20 2.48
CA THR A 141 18.90 -3.49 1.32
C THR A 141 17.98 -4.41 0.52
N ILE A 142 16.74 -3.95 0.31
CA ILE A 142 15.71 -4.69 -0.45
C ILE A 142 14.97 -3.75 -1.41
N HIS A 143 14.37 -4.32 -2.46
CA HIS A 143 13.71 -3.59 -3.54
C HIS A 143 12.33 -4.21 -3.81
N PRO A 144 11.25 -3.69 -3.21
CA PRO A 144 9.90 -4.15 -3.54
C PRO A 144 9.57 -3.92 -5.02
N VAL A 145 9.22 -4.98 -5.74
CA VAL A 145 9.01 -4.95 -7.20
C VAL A 145 7.58 -4.56 -7.53
N ASN A 146 6.63 -5.06 -6.76
CA ASN A 146 5.24 -4.65 -6.83
C ASN A 146 4.76 -4.14 -5.46
N ARG A 147 3.63 -3.47 -5.46
CA ARG A 147 3.06 -2.91 -4.23
C ARG A 147 1.58 -3.27 -4.10
N LEU A 148 1.18 -3.45 -2.87
CA LEU A 148 -0.22 -3.56 -2.46
C LEU A 148 -0.60 -2.31 -1.66
N ASP A 149 -1.86 -1.94 -1.68
CA ASP A 149 -2.39 -0.95 -0.76
C ASP A 149 -2.25 -1.45 0.69
N ARG A 150 -2.20 -0.54 1.68
CA ARG A 150 -2.09 -0.90 3.09
C ARG A 150 -3.09 -1.99 3.48
N GLU A 151 -4.35 -1.81 3.10
CA GLU A 151 -5.47 -2.69 3.48
C GLU A 151 -5.68 -3.88 2.53
N THR A 152 -4.88 -4.02 1.47
CA THR A 152 -4.87 -5.21 0.61
C THR A 152 -3.92 -6.25 1.19
N SER A 153 -4.41 -7.47 1.39
CA SER A 153 -3.60 -8.62 1.84
C SER A 153 -3.07 -9.44 0.66
N GLY A 154 -2.14 -10.35 0.95
CA GLY A 154 -1.68 -11.37 0.01
C GLY A 154 -0.31 -11.11 -0.60
N LEU A 155 -0.06 -11.75 -1.72
CA LEU A 155 1.26 -11.93 -2.31
C LEU A 155 1.87 -10.68 -2.91
N LEU A 156 3.14 -10.46 -2.60
CA LEU A 156 4.01 -9.49 -3.25
C LEU A 156 5.44 -10.02 -3.36
N VAL A 157 6.23 -9.43 -4.27
CA VAL A 157 7.62 -9.83 -4.52
C VAL A 157 8.57 -8.69 -4.16
N VAL A 158 9.65 -9.04 -3.50
CA VAL A 158 10.72 -8.14 -3.10
C VAL A 158 12.04 -8.69 -3.66
N ALA A 159 12.75 -7.91 -4.45
CA ALA A 159 14.07 -8.28 -4.92
C ALA A 159 15.13 -7.94 -3.87
N ARG A 160 16.18 -8.74 -3.79
CA ARG A 160 17.33 -8.54 -2.90
C ARG A 160 18.47 -7.77 -3.56
N THR A 161 18.43 -7.63 -4.90
CA THR A 161 19.41 -6.88 -5.67
C THR A 161 18.75 -5.92 -6.66
N PRO A 162 19.41 -4.80 -7.03
CA PRO A 162 18.87 -3.88 -8.06
C PRO A 162 18.69 -4.57 -9.42
N ASP A 163 19.59 -5.49 -9.81
CA ASP A 163 19.52 -6.24 -11.06
C ASP A 163 18.30 -7.16 -11.11
N ALA A 164 18.06 -7.93 -10.04
CA ALA A 164 16.86 -8.76 -9.91
C ALA A 164 15.58 -7.90 -9.95
N ALA A 165 15.59 -6.73 -9.30
CA ALA A 165 14.45 -5.80 -9.35
C ALA A 165 14.17 -5.30 -10.76
N ALA A 166 15.21 -4.94 -11.54
CA ALA A 166 15.07 -4.49 -12.91
C ALA A 166 14.51 -5.59 -13.82
N LYS A 167 15.03 -6.82 -13.72
CA LYS A 167 14.57 -7.99 -14.49
C LYS A 167 13.10 -8.31 -14.17
N LEU A 168 12.74 -8.37 -12.89
CA LEU A 168 11.38 -8.62 -12.45
C LEU A 168 10.40 -7.51 -12.87
N ALA A 169 10.82 -6.24 -12.85
CA ALA A 169 9.98 -5.13 -13.30
C ALA A 169 9.71 -5.14 -14.82
N ALA A 170 10.62 -5.72 -15.62
CA ALA A 170 10.49 -5.88 -17.06
C ALA A 170 9.70 -7.12 -17.49
N ASP A 171 9.45 -8.07 -16.55
CA ASP A 171 8.77 -9.32 -16.85
C ASP A 171 7.23 -9.16 -16.91
N SER A 172 6.60 -10.10 -17.61
CA SER A 172 5.14 -10.19 -17.75
C SER A 172 4.55 -11.05 -16.64
N TRP A 173 3.93 -10.44 -15.66
CA TRP A 173 3.35 -11.13 -14.53
C TRP A 173 1.89 -11.49 -14.75
N GLN A 174 1.48 -12.68 -14.29
CA GLN A 174 0.08 -12.95 -14.07
C GLN A 174 -0.26 -12.67 -12.60
N LYS A 175 -1.31 -11.88 -12.37
CA LYS A 175 -1.74 -11.43 -11.05
C LYS A 175 -3.23 -11.66 -10.93
N GLU A 176 -3.63 -12.52 -9.99
CA GLU A 176 -5.04 -12.77 -9.70
C GLU A 176 -5.35 -12.35 -8.26
N TYR A 177 -6.49 -11.69 -8.11
CA TYR A 177 -6.99 -11.18 -6.85
C TYR A 177 -8.38 -11.71 -6.59
N PHE A 178 -8.72 -11.87 -5.31
CA PHE A 178 -10.10 -11.98 -4.88
C PHE A 178 -10.58 -10.67 -4.29
N ALA A 179 -11.79 -10.27 -4.69
CA ALA A 179 -12.47 -9.06 -4.26
C ALA A 179 -13.89 -9.41 -3.82
N LEU A 180 -14.25 -9.13 -2.56
CA LEU A 180 -15.65 -9.23 -2.12
C LEU A 180 -16.32 -7.89 -2.38
N VAL A 181 -17.40 -7.90 -3.16
CA VAL A 181 -18.14 -6.70 -3.59
C VAL A 181 -19.59 -6.72 -3.13
N HIS A 182 -20.17 -5.56 -2.95
CA HIS A 182 -21.61 -5.40 -2.75
C HIS A 182 -22.36 -5.69 -4.07
N GLY A 183 -23.51 -6.35 -3.96
CA GLY A 183 -24.36 -6.71 -5.09
C GLY A 183 -23.99 -8.04 -5.74
N HIS A 184 -24.77 -8.41 -6.77
CA HIS A 184 -24.65 -9.68 -7.47
C HIS A 184 -23.87 -9.49 -8.78
N PHE A 185 -22.60 -9.82 -8.75
CA PHE A 185 -21.72 -9.84 -9.92
C PHE A 185 -21.85 -11.19 -10.63
N THR A 186 -22.62 -11.26 -11.73
CA THR A 186 -23.04 -12.51 -12.36
C THR A 186 -22.38 -12.81 -13.70
N GLU A 187 -21.74 -11.82 -14.33
CA GLU A 187 -21.20 -11.96 -15.69
C GLU A 187 -19.71 -11.67 -15.72
N VAL A 188 -18.99 -12.33 -16.64
CA VAL A 188 -17.59 -12.03 -16.91
C VAL A 188 -17.49 -10.69 -17.61
N MET A 189 -16.63 -9.79 -17.08
CA MET A 189 -16.39 -8.47 -17.66
C MET A 189 -14.91 -8.27 -17.98
N ASP A 190 -14.59 -7.98 -19.23
CA ASP A 190 -13.26 -7.49 -19.61
C ASP A 190 -13.26 -5.95 -19.53
N ALA A 191 -12.78 -5.44 -18.43
CA ALA A 191 -12.74 -4.01 -18.15
C ALA A 191 -11.47 -3.39 -18.74
N GLU A 192 -11.50 -3.13 -20.04
CA GLU A 192 -10.45 -2.38 -20.74
C GLU A 192 -10.86 -0.91 -20.88
N GLY A 193 -9.92 0.01 -20.58
CA GLY A 193 -10.19 1.44 -20.59
C GLY A 193 -9.09 2.23 -19.91
N SER A 194 -9.47 3.28 -19.18
CA SER A 194 -8.53 4.16 -18.51
C SER A 194 -8.93 4.54 -17.09
N LEU A 195 -7.92 4.88 -16.28
CA LEU A 195 -8.07 5.46 -14.96
C LEU A 195 -7.71 6.96 -15.02
N VAL A 196 -8.67 7.79 -14.66
CA VAL A 196 -8.48 9.24 -14.53
C VAL A 196 -8.61 9.66 -13.08
N ARG A 197 -8.20 10.89 -12.76
CA ARG A 197 -8.50 11.49 -11.45
C ARG A 197 -10.02 11.69 -11.33
N ASP A 198 -10.59 11.29 -10.21
CA ASP A 198 -11.98 11.63 -9.87
C ASP A 198 -12.03 13.08 -9.38
N THR A 199 -12.43 14.00 -10.27
CA THR A 199 -12.48 15.44 -9.97
C THR A 199 -13.68 15.83 -9.10
N ALA A 200 -14.68 14.95 -8.98
CA ALA A 200 -15.82 15.16 -8.08
C ALA A 200 -15.47 14.85 -6.61
N SER A 201 -14.43 14.07 -6.37
CA SER A 201 -13.99 13.72 -5.01
C SER A 201 -12.97 14.74 -4.47
N PRO A 202 -13.12 15.17 -3.19
CA PRO A 202 -12.10 16.00 -2.53
C PRO A 202 -10.79 15.22 -2.28
N VAL A 203 -10.81 13.88 -2.39
CA VAL A 203 -9.63 13.03 -2.17
C VAL A 203 -8.79 12.97 -3.44
N ARG A 204 -7.70 13.74 -3.49
CA ARG A 204 -6.83 13.88 -4.67
C ARG A 204 -6.38 12.56 -5.31
N ARG A 205 -6.20 11.52 -4.51
CA ARG A 205 -5.75 10.18 -4.99
C ARG A 205 -6.89 9.31 -5.51
N LYS A 206 -8.17 9.66 -5.35
CA LYS A 206 -9.30 8.90 -5.87
C LYS A 206 -9.26 8.87 -7.39
N ARG A 207 -9.49 7.69 -7.96
CA ARG A 207 -9.52 7.44 -9.40
C ARG A 207 -10.93 7.07 -9.82
N LYS A 208 -11.23 7.31 -11.08
CA LYS A 208 -12.46 6.87 -11.75
C LYS A 208 -12.06 6.04 -12.96
N TYR A 209 -12.68 4.88 -13.12
CA TYR A 209 -12.51 4.07 -14.31
C TYR A 209 -13.49 4.54 -15.40
N ILE A 210 -12.99 4.61 -16.65
CA ILE A 210 -13.77 4.93 -17.84
C ILE A 210 -13.60 3.78 -18.83
N HIS A 211 -14.71 3.06 -19.09
CA HIS A 211 -14.72 1.94 -20.02
C HIS A 211 -14.42 2.44 -21.44
N GLY A 212 -13.50 1.78 -22.15
CA GLY A 212 -13.05 2.20 -23.48
C GLY A 212 -12.39 3.58 -23.52
N GLY A 213 -12.13 4.21 -22.35
CA GLY A 213 -11.51 5.53 -22.27
C GLY A 213 -10.06 5.50 -22.75
N THR A 214 -9.63 6.60 -23.39
CA THR A 214 -8.27 6.79 -23.93
C THR A 214 -7.48 7.86 -23.19
N GLU A 215 -8.14 8.68 -22.37
CA GLU A 215 -7.49 9.69 -21.54
C GLU A 215 -7.08 9.09 -20.18
N GLY A 216 -5.92 9.50 -19.65
CA GLY A 216 -5.39 9.03 -18.37
C GLY A 216 -4.51 7.79 -18.50
N GLU A 217 -4.49 6.95 -17.47
CA GLU A 217 -3.65 5.75 -17.42
C GLU A 217 -4.42 4.55 -18.00
N SER A 218 -3.98 4.02 -19.14
CA SER A 218 -4.55 2.80 -19.73
C SER A 218 -4.53 1.66 -18.71
N CYS A 219 -5.64 0.94 -18.59
CA CYS A 219 -5.79 -0.19 -17.68
C CYS A 219 -6.68 -1.28 -18.25
N ARG A 220 -6.41 -2.55 -17.87
CA ARG A 220 -7.25 -3.69 -18.21
C ARG A 220 -7.31 -4.67 -17.05
N THR A 221 -8.52 -5.09 -16.71
CA THR A 221 -8.82 -6.07 -15.65
C THR A 221 -9.91 -7.02 -16.14
N LEU A 222 -9.64 -8.30 -16.18
CA LEU A 222 -10.68 -9.31 -16.42
C LEU A 222 -11.32 -9.67 -15.08
N LEU A 223 -12.61 -9.40 -14.93
CA LEU A 223 -13.42 -9.67 -13.75
C LEU A 223 -14.31 -10.88 -14.00
N MET A 224 -14.27 -11.85 -13.11
CA MET A 224 -15.01 -13.14 -13.24
C MET A 224 -15.78 -13.40 -11.94
N PRO A 225 -17.07 -13.77 -12.00
CA PRO A 225 -17.80 -14.21 -10.82
C PRO A 225 -17.16 -15.51 -10.30
N GLU A 226 -16.86 -15.54 -9.00
CA GLU A 226 -16.32 -16.75 -8.33
C GLU A 226 -17.39 -17.41 -7.47
N GLN A 227 -18.09 -16.61 -6.64
CA GLN A 227 -19.17 -17.10 -5.79
C GLN A 227 -20.18 -15.99 -5.49
N LEU A 228 -21.47 -16.34 -5.49
CA LEU A 228 -22.56 -15.45 -5.11
C LEU A 228 -23.03 -15.74 -3.68
N PHE A 229 -23.30 -14.67 -2.93
CA PHE A 229 -23.88 -14.71 -1.59
C PHE A 229 -25.19 -13.91 -1.57
N GLN A 230 -25.86 -13.83 -0.41
CA GLN A 230 -27.16 -13.18 -0.31
C GLN A 230 -27.15 -11.69 -0.74
N THR A 231 -26.11 -10.94 -0.42
CA THR A 231 -26.00 -9.50 -0.72
C THR A 231 -24.67 -9.11 -1.34
N HIS A 232 -23.76 -10.07 -1.51
CA HIS A 232 -22.38 -9.85 -1.96
C HIS A 232 -21.98 -10.85 -3.03
N SER A 233 -20.88 -10.58 -3.72
CA SER A 233 -20.24 -11.51 -4.62
C SER A 233 -18.75 -11.55 -4.40
N LEU A 234 -18.16 -12.74 -4.39
CA LEU A 234 -16.72 -12.90 -4.52
C LEU A 234 -16.37 -12.85 -6.02
N VAL A 235 -15.51 -11.94 -6.40
CA VAL A 235 -15.06 -11.72 -7.77
C VAL A 235 -13.58 -12.04 -7.86
N LYS A 236 -13.21 -12.84 -8.86
CA LYS A 236 -11.81 -13.03 -9.26
C LYS A 236 -11.43 -11.95 -10.26
N ALA A 237 -10.37 -11.21 -9.98
CA ALA A 237 -9.85 -10.14 -10.83
C ALA A 237 -8.46 -10.52 -11.36
N LYS A 238 -8.32 -10.71 -12.67
CA LYS A 238 -7.02 -10.90 -13.33
C LYS A 238 -6.53 -9.58 -13.89
N LEU A 239 -5.37 -9.12 -13.42
CA LEU A 239 -4.77 -7.85 -13.83
C LEU A 239 -3.83 -8.04 -15.03
N PHE A 240 -4.03 -7.22 -16.06
CA PHE A 240 -3.07 -7.06 -17.19
C PHE A 240 -2.20 -5.82 -17.04
N THR A 241 -2.61 -4.89 -16.21
CA THR A 241 -1.89 -3.66 -15.83
C THR A 241 -1.91 -3.50 -14.31
N GLY A 242 -1.03 -2.68 -13.73
CA GLY A 242 -0.93 -2.49 -12.28
C GLY A 242 -1.00 -1.01 -11.89
N ARG A 243 -2.11 -0.31 -12.23
CA ARG A 243 -2.29 1.11 -11.90
C ARG A 243 -2.74 1.29 -10.45
N MET A 244 -2.49 2.48 -9.92
CA MET A 244 -2.90 2.81 -8.54
C MET A 244 -4.41 2.62 -8.35
N HIS A 245 -4.80 1.84 -7.34
CA HIS A 245 -6.20 1.53 -6.99
C HIS A 245 -7.01 0.88 -8.12
N GLN A 246 -6.39 0.24 -9.12
CA GLN A 246 -7.05 -0.20 -10.35
C GLN A 246 -8.29 -1.04 -10.10
N ILE A 247 -8.20 -2.16 -9.38
CA ILE A 247 -9.35 -3.05 -9.10
C ILE A 247 -10.45 -2.29 -8.36
N ARG A 248 -10.08 -1.53 -7.34
CA ARG A 248 -11.00 -0.77 -6.48
C ARG A 248 -11.80 0.26 -7.28
N ALA A 249 -11.10 1.09 -8.06
CA ALA A 249 -11.72 2.12 -8.90
C ALA A 249 -12.56 1.52 -10.02
N THR A 250 -12.09 0.43 -10.64
CA THR A 250 -12.83 -0.27 -11.70
C THR A 250 -14.15 -0.84 -11.18
N LEU A 251 -14.10 -1.64 -10.11
CA LEU A 251 -15.30 -2.23 -9.52
C LEU A 251 -16.28 -1.17 -9.02
N TYR A 252 -15.80 -0.11 -8.33
CA TYR A 252 -16.63 1.01 -7.90
C TYR A 252 -17.34 1.70 -9.08
N SER A 253 -16.61 2.01 -10.17
CA SER A 253 -17.16 2.67 -11.35
C SER A 253 -18.16 1.81 -12.12
N LEU A 254 -18.05 0.48 -11.99
CA LEU A 254 -19.01 -0.50 -12.56
C LEU A 254 -20.22 -0.75 -11.66
N GLY A 255 -20.30 -0.11 -10.48
CA GLY A 255 -21.44 -0.26 -9.56
C GLY A 255 -21.29 -1.40 -8.56
N TYR A 256 -20.09 -1.99 -8.44
CA TYR A 256 -19.77 -3.08 -7.51
C TYR A 256 -18.70 -2.65 -6.50
N PRO A 257 -19.02 -1.75 -5.54
CA PRO A 257 -18.03 -1.28 -4.57
C PRO A 257 -17.55 -2.43 -3.69
N LEU A 258 -16.25 -2.39 -3.30
CA LEU A 258 -15.67 -3.38 -2.39
C LEU A 258 -16.23 -3.24 -0.98
N VAL A 259 -16.50 -4.36 -0.34
CA VAL A 259 -16.82 -4.42 1.08
C VAL A 259 -15.62 -3.90 1.89
N GLY A 260 -15.87 -3.04 2.86
CA GLY A 260 -14.85 -2.48 3.75
C GLY A 260 -13.97 -1.38 3.15
N ASP A 261 -14.16 -1.01 1.88
CA ASP A 261 -13.37 0.04 1.25
C ASP A 261 -13.85 1.43 1.66
N LYS A 262 -12.99 2.18 2.35
CA LYS A 262 -13.31 3.50 2.89
C LYS A 262 -13.33 4.61 1.82
N LEU A 263 -12.67 4.38 0.67
CA LEU A 263 -12.55 5.36 -0.41
C LEU A 263 -13.43 5.03 -1.62
N TYR A 264 -13.59 3.74 -1.93
CA TYR A 264 -14.36 3.22 -3.06
C TYR A 264 -15.50 2.30 -2.61
N GLY A 265 -15.91 2.41 -1.34
CA GLY A 265 -17.02 1.67 -0.78
C GLY A 265 -18.35 2.41 -0.93
N VAL A 266 -19.29 2.08 -0.07
CA VAL A 266 -20.64 2.64 -0.06
C VAL A 266 -20.70 4.11 0.39
N ASP A 267 -19.68 4.58 1.11
CA ASP A 267 -19.61 5.96 1.65
C ASP A 267 -18.15 6.43 1.72
N ASP A 268 -17.74 7.32 0.81
CA ASP A 268 -16.36 7.82 0.75
C ASP A 268 -16.06 8.95 1.76
N THR A 269 -17.09 9.46 2.45
CA THR A 269 -16.88 10.42 3.56
C THR A 269 -16.16 9.77 4.73
N LEU A 270 -16.27 8.45 4.89
CA LEU A 270 -15.55 7.67 5.92
C LEU A 270 -14.04 7.71 5.74
N PHE A 271 -13.55 7.82 4.51
CA PHE A 271 -12.13 8.03 4.26
C PHE A 271 -11.64 9.37 4.83
N ILE A 272 -12.42 10.43 4.63
CA ILE A 272 -12.11 11.78 5.12
C ILE A 272 -12.22 11.82 6.63
N LYS A 273 -13.28 11.20 7.20
CA LYS A 273 -13.47 11.09 8.65
C LYS A 273 -12.27 10.42 9.31
N ARG A 274 -11.86 9.24 8.82
CA ARG A 274 -10.67 8.54 9.33
C ARG A 274 -9.40 9.38 9.23
N ALA A 275 -9.22 10.12 8.13
CA ALA A 275 -8.04 10.97 7.94
C ALA A 275 -7.99 12.16 8.92
N LYS A 276 -9.16 12.69 9.34
CA LYS A 276 -9.27 13.82 10.28
C LYS A 276 -9.23 13.37 11.73
N GLU A 277 -9.94 12.29 12.06
CA GLU A 277 -10.17 11.82 13.43
C GLU A 277 -9.20 10.70 13.86
N GLY A 278 -8.40 10.18 12.92
CA GLY A 278 -7.43 9.08 13.14
C GLY A 278 -8.08 7.68 13.19
N SER A 279 -9.37 7.58 13.53
CA SER A 279 -10.11 6.32 13.66
C SER A 279 -11.53 6.43 13.12
N LEU A 280 -12.19 5.29 12.97
CA LEU A 280 -13.61 5.15 12.70
C LEU A 280 -14.30 4.52 13.90
N THR A 281 -15.59 4.79 14.09
CA THR A 281 -16.43 4.17 15.12
C THR A 281 -16.85 2.76 14.72
N GLU A 282 -17.35 1.96 15.67
CA GLU A 282 -17.90 0.62 15.37
C GLU A 282 -19.10 0.69 14.41
N ASP A 283 -19.96 1.72 14.53
CA ASP A 283 -21.07 1.96 13.61
C ASP A 283 -20.60 2.24 12.18
N ASP A 284 -19.46 2.96 12.01
CA ASP A 284 -18.86 3.18 10.71
C ASP A 284 -18.37 1.85 10.11
N TYR A 285 -17.76 0.98 10.91
CA TYR A 285 -17.32 -0.35 10.46
C TYR A 285 -18.49 -1.28 10.14
N GLN A 286 -19.61 -1.19 10.85
CA GLN A 286 -20.83 -1.92 10.51
C GLN A 286 -21.37 -1.49 9.13
N LYS A 287 -21.38 -0.19 8.82
CA LYS A 287 -21.76 0.32 7.49
C LYS A 287 -20.81 -0.16 6.39
N LEU A 288 -19.53 -0.24 6.69
CA LEU A 288 -18.52 -0.75 5.75
C LEU A 288 -18.63 -2.28 5.55
N GLY A 289 -19.21 -3.01 6.52
CA GLY A 289 -19.28 -4.47 6.53
C GLY A 289 -17.98 -5.17 6.91
N MET A 290 -16.84 -4.43 6.92
CA MET A 290 -15.51 -4.96 7.24
C MET A 290 -14.55 -3.85 7.66
N LYS A 291 -13.53 -4.18 8.50
CA LYS A 291 -12.56 -3.18 8.99
C LYS A 291 -11.56 -2.70 7.93
N ARG A 292 -11.35 -3.46 6.88
CA ARG A 292 -10.46 -3.16 5.75
C ARG A 292 -11.14 -3.50 4.43
N GLN A 293 -10.57 -3.02 3.32
CA GLN A 293 -11.05 -3.39 1.99
C GLN A 293 -10.89 -4.92 1.76
N ALA A 294 -11.95 -5.55 1.32
CA ALA A 294 -11.99 -6.98 1.04
C ALA A 294 -11.31 -7.31 -0.30
N LEU A 295 -10.00 -7.05 -0.37
CA LEU A 295 -9.15 -7.30 -1.54
C LEU A 295 -7.93 -8.11 -1.12
N HIS A 296 -7.63 -9.15 -1.89
CA HIS A 296 -6.57 -10.10 -1.61
C HIS A 296 -5.82 -10.51 -2.87
N SER A 297 -4.48 -10.37 -2.88
CA SER A 297 -3.58 -10.83 -3.94
C SER A 297 -3.35 -12.33 -3.79
N ALA A 298 -4.12 -13.13 -4.52
CA ALA A 298 -4.21 -14.58 -4.29
C ALA A 298 -3.20 -15.39 -5.11
N VAL A 299 -2.90 -14.96 -6.34
CA VAL A 299 -1.97 -15.70 -7.22
C VAL A 299 -1.00 -14.74 -7.88
N LEU A 300 0.28 -15.08 -7.84
CA LEU A 300 1.34 -14.43 -8.62
C LEU A 300 2.09 -15.48 -9.43
N THR A 301 2.23 -15.23 -10.75
CA THR A 301 3.09 -16.02 -11.64
C THR A 301 4.06 -15.06 -12.34
N PHE A 302 5.36 -15.35 -12.28
CA PHE A 302 6.43 -14.58 -12.89
C PHE A 302 7.62 -15.48 -13.18
N ARG A 303 8.61 -14.98 -13.94
CA ARG A 303 9.88 -15.69 -14.17
C ARG A 303 10.92 -15.29 -13.16
N HIS A 304 11.61 -16.28 -12.61
CA HIS A 304 12.73 -16.04 -11.71
C HIS A 304 13.83 -15.23 -12.41
N PRO A 305 14.33 -14.12 -11.80
CA PRO A 305 15.20 -13.16 -12.49
C PRO A 305 16.56 -13.72 -12.91
N GLU A 306 17.05 -14.79 -12.28
CA GLU A 306 18.34 -15.41 -12.60
C GLU A 306 18.21 -16.68 -13.41
N THR A 307 17.26 -17.55 -13.04
CA THR A 307 17.11 -18.87 -13.69
C THR A 307 16.17 -18.85 -14.89
N GLY A 308 15.30 -17.85 -15.01
CA GLY A 308 14.25 -17.78 -16.04
C GLY A 308 13.11 -18.78 -15.84
N GLN A 309 13.14 -19.58 -14.78
CA GLN A 309 12.08 -20.56 -14.47
C GLN A 309 10.79 -19.85 -14.11
N GLU A 310 9.65 -20.30 -14.66
CA GLU A 310 8.34 -19.82 -14.26
C GLU A 310 8.00 -20.31 -12.85
N MET A 311 7.58 -19.39 -11.99
CA MET A 311 7.21 -19.64 -10.61
C MET A 311 5.78 -19.16 -10.37
N THR A 312 4.98 -19.98 -9.70
CA THR A 312 3.60 -19.62 -9.31
C THR A 312 3.43 -19.80 -7.81
N PHE A 313 2.87 -18.79 -7.17
CA PHE A 313 2.57 -18.77 -5.74
C PHE A 313 1.10 -18.52 -5.51
N HIS A 314 0.58 -19.17 -4.47
CA HIS A 314 -0.82 -19.07 -4.06
C HIS A 314 -0.91 -18.65 -2.60
N SER A 315 -1.80 -17.70 -2.30
CA SER A 315 -2.19 -17.35 -0.94
C SER A 315 -3.68 -17.61 -0.75
N PRO A 316 -4.08 -18.36 0.28
CA PRO A 316 -5.48 -18.67 0.54
C PRO A 316 -6.26 -17.43 0.94
N LEU A 317 -7.55 -17.38 0.62
CA LEU A 317 -8.43 -16.29 1.02
C LEU A 317 -8.40 -16.11 2.55
N PRO A 318 -8.09 -14.90 3.07
CA PRO A 318 -7.96 -14.64 4.49
C PRO A 318 -9.27 -14.87 5.25
N GLU A 319 -9.15 -15.23 6.53
CA GLU A 319 -10.30 -15.58 7.38
C GLU A 319 -11.30 -14.44 7.55
N ASP A 320 -10.85 -13.20 7.64
CA ASP A 320 -11.72 -12.02 7.74
C ASP A 320 -12.59 -11.84 6.49
N ILE A 321 -12.04 -12.06 5.29
CA ILE A 321 -12.82 -12.03 4.04
C ILE A 321 -13.76 -13.25 3.98
N ARG A 322 -13.29 -14.44 4.36
CA ARG A 322 -14.15 -15.65 4.41
C ARG A 322 -15.34 -15.49 5.33
N ARG A 323 -15.17 -14.83 6.47
CA ARG A 323 -16.27 -14.51 7.40
C ARG A 323 -17.26 -13.52 6.80
N ALA A 324 -16.77 -12.52 6.08
CA ALA A 324 -17.61 -11.53 5.40
C ALA A 324 -18.36 -12.11 4.19
N CYS A 325 -17.97 -13.29 3.69
CA CYS A 325 -18.68 -14.04 2.65
C CYS A 325 -19.94 -14.78 3.16
N ARG A 326 -20.21 -14.77 4.43
CA ARG A 326 -21.39 -15.46 5.03
C ARG A 326 -22.55 -14.49 5.15
#